data_e649b2a8d6d7660825fc4574622eed1c
#
_entry.id   e649b2a8d6d7660825fc4574622eed1c
#
_cell.length_a   1.000
_cell.length_b   1.000
_cell.length_c   1.000
_cell.angle_alpha   90.00
_cell.angle_beta   90.00
_cell.angle_gamma   90.00
#
_symmetry.space_group_name_H-M   'P 1'
#
loop_
_entity.id
_entity.type
_entity.pdbx_description
1 polymer ?
#
loop_
_entity_poly.entity_id
_entity_poly.type
_entity_poly.pdbx_seq_one_letter_code
_entity_poly.pdbx_strand_id
1 'polypeptide(L)'
;MGADVGRLPCGTLALRRRFGPLRLLWLPQPMVLPDLASLPAAAVISAASQVQDGALRGSGAIRLLTPQARAVLRLTQAGDLQRAGQHQKWRNRLRHAESQGLRVCHAPLPRDPTHWLLQAEAAQQCARGYRALPPEFALHWPQTRLFLARRGTSVLAAQLFLLHAPGASYHIGWSGPEGRAASAHNLLLWEAGRWLAAQGITRLDLGPVNRDSPGLARFKLGSGARIEAAGHTWLASRFLAPLGRLIG
;
A
#
# COMPACT_ATOMS: atom_id res chain seq x y z
N MET A 1 -23.88 -2.73 6.23
CA MET A 1 -23.67 -1.58 7.16
C MET A 1 -22.52 -0.74 6.62
N GLY A 2 -22.80 0.44 6.03
CA GLY A 2 -21.80 1.37 5.49
C GLY A 2 -21.11 2.18 6.60
N ALA A 3 -19.86 2.56 6.39
CA ALA A 3 -19.22 3.61 7.18
C ALA A 3 -19.60 4.96 6.56
N ASP A 4 -19.97 5.94 7.38
CA ASP A 4 -20.10 7.31 6.94
C ASP A 4 -18.69 7.94 6.85
N VAL A 5 -18.34 8.44 5.68
CA VAL A 5 -17.04 9.04 5.38
C VAL A 5 -17.19 10.54 5.32
N GLY A 6 -16.42 11.25 6.13
CA GLY A 6 -16.44 12.71 6.16
C GLY A 6 -15.07 13.29 6.49
N ARG A 7 -15.02 14.60 6.65
CA ARG A 7 -13.83 15.31 7.14
C ARG A 7 -14.14 16.03 8.45
N LEU A 8 -13.17 16.11 9.32
CA LEU A 8 -13.20 16.99 10.49
C LEU A 8 -12.95 18.45 10.05
N PRO A 9 -13.25 19.43 10.90
CA PRO A 9 -12.98 20.84 10.61
C PRO A 9 -11.51 21.14 10.23
N CYS A 10 -10.57 20.37 10.77
CA CYS A 10 -9.15 20.42 10.43
C CYS A 10 -8.79 19.74 9.09
N GLY A 11 -9.78 19.31 8.29
CA GLY A 11 -9.59 18.65 7.01
C GLY A 11 -9.24 17.15 7.10
N THR A 12 -9.01 16.61 8.30
CA THR A 12 -8.66 15.20 8.51
C THR A 12 -9.79 14.28 8.08
N LEU A 13 -9.47 13.24 7.30
CA LEU A 13 -10.42 12.20 6.91
C LEU A 13 -10.91 11.45 8.15
N ALA A 14 -12.20 11.25 8.24
CA ALA A 14 -12.85 10.58 9.36
C ALA A 14 -13.88 9.56 8.86
N LEU A 15 -13.80 8.35 9.37
CA LEU A 15 -14.80 7.31 9.14
C LEU A 15 -15.61 7.13 10.42
N ARG A 16 -16.93 7.27 10.30
CA ARG A 16 -17.85 7.09 11.41
C ARG A 16 -18.56 5.76 11.26
N ARG A 17 -18.53 4.95 12.32
CA ARG A 17 -19.31 3.70 12.40
C ARG A 17 -20.13 3.66 13.66
N ARG A 18 -21.30 3.01 13.56
CA ARG A 18 -22.15 2.70 14.70
C ARG A 18 -22.12 1.19 14.95
N PHE A 19 -21.87 0.81 16.20
CA PHE A 19 -21.98 -0.55 16.70
C PHE A 19 -22.98 -0.55 17.85
N GLY A 20 -24.26 -0.72 17.55
CA GLY A 20 -25.32 -0.52 18.55
C GLY A 20 -25.33 0.93 19.06
N PRO A 21 -25.24 1.16 20.38
CA PRO A 21 -25.19 2.50 20.97
C PRO A 21 -23.82 3.17 20.80
N LEU A 22 -22.76 2.41 20.50
CA LEU A 22 -21.40 2.92 20.38
C LEU A 22 -21.21 3.63 19.04
N ARG A 23 -20.73 4.88 19.11
CA ARG A 23 -20.28 5.66 17.95
C ARG A 23 -18.76 5.63 17.94
N LEU A 24 -18.17 4.97 16.94
CA LEU A 24 -16.75 4.91 16.73
C LEU A 24 -16.34 5.90 15.64
N LEU A 25 -15.37 6.74 15.93
CA LEU A 25 -14.66 7.56 14.97
C LEU A 25 -13.32 6.89 14.65
N TRP A 26 -13.02 6.68 13.36
CA TRP A 26 -11.70 6.22 12.96
C TRP A 26 -11.01 7.28 12.09
N LEU A 27 -9.78 7.63 12.48
CA LEU A 27 -8.90 8.58 11.81
C LEU A 27 -7.70 7.82 11.21
N PRO A 28 -7.76 7.45 9.92
CA PRO A 28 -6.69 6.73 9.25
C PRO A 28 -5.56 7.69 8.88
N GLN A 29 -4.43 7.60 9.54
CA GLN A 29 -3.19 8.34 9.26
C GLN A 29 -3.42 9.85 9.05
N PRO A 30 -3.93 10.58 10.05
CA PRO A 30 -4.16 12.00 9.93
C PRO A 30 -2.84 12.74 9.67
N MET A 31 -2.83 13.70 8.78
CA MET A 31 -1.64 14.55 8.55
C MET A 31 -1.32 15.37 9.81
N VAL A 32 -2.35 15.89 10.44
CA VAL A 32 -2.28 16.62 11.71
C VAL A 32 -3.23 15.94 12.69
N LEU A 33 -2.78 15.69 13.91
CA LEU A 33 -3.67 15.21 14.96
C LEU A 33 -4.68 16.31 15.30
N PRO A 34 -5.97 15.99 15.31
CA PRO A 34 -6.97 16.92 15.81
C PRO A 34 -6.83 17.07 17.33
N ASP A 35 -7.44 18.09 17.88
CA ASP A 35 -7.56 18.20 19.34
C ASP A 35 -8.35 16.99 19.86
N LEU A 36 -7.68 16.15 20.66
CA LEU A 36 -8.25 14.92 21.19
C LEU A 36 -9.40 15.18 22.16
N ALA A 37 -9.44 16.34 22.80
CA ALA A 37 -10.54 16.75 23.71
C ALA A 37 -11.83 17.03 22.94
N SER A 38 -11.73 17.45 21.67
CA SER A 38 -12.85 17.71 20.78
C SER A 38 -13.46 16.46 20.15
N LEU A 39 -12.77 15.30 20.28
CA LEU A 39 -13.24 14.07 19.67
C LEU A 39 -14.38 13.42 20.46
N PRO A 40 -15.23 12.57 19.81
CA PRO A 40 -16.21 11.75 20.51
C PRO A 40 -15.59 10.90 21.62
N ALA A 41 -16.42 10.34 22.48
CA ALA A 41 -16.03 9.54 23.63
C ALA A 41 -15.04 8.40 23.32
N ALA A 42 -15.02 7.90 22.08
CA ALA A 42 -14.08 6.91 21.60
C ALA A 42 -13.67 7.20 20.14
N ALA A 43 -12.38 7.34 19.91
CA ALA A 43 -11.79 7.49 18.59
C ALA A 43 -10.64 6.50 18.41
N VAL A 44 -10.65 5.75 17.29
CA VAL A 44 -9.50 4.95 16.85
C VAL A 44 -8.64 5.80 15.92
N ILE A 45 -7.38 5.95 16.26
CA ILE A 45 -6.44 6.78 15.50
C ILE A 45 -5.27 5.90 15.05
N SER A 46 -5.13 5.72 13.75
CA SER A 46 -3.93 5.11 13.18
C SER A 46 -2.91 6.22 12.95
N ALA A 47 -1.90 6.33 13.80
CA ALA A 47 -0.92 7.41 13.72
C ALA A 47 -0.13 7.35 12.40
N ALA A 48 0.11 8.50 11.79
CA ALA A 48 0.88 8.59 10.56
C ALA A 48 2.41 8.55 10.79
N SER A 49 2.86 8.81 12.03
CA SER A 49 4.29 8.90 12.37
C SER A 49 4.56 8.56 13.83
N GLN A 50 5.82 8.33 14.16
CA GLN A 50 6.27 8.14 15.53
C GLN A 50 6.09 9.39 16.42
N VAL A 51 6.13 10.59 15.83
CA VAL A 51 5.85 11.83 16.55
C VAL A 51 4.41 11.84 17.06
N GLN A 52 3.47 11.42 16.20
CA GLN A 52 2.06 11.27 16.59
C GLN A 52 1.89 10.17 17.63
N ASP A 53 2.67 9.09 17.57
CA ASP A 53 2.68 8.04 18.59
C ASP A 53 3.04 8.61 19.97
N GLY A 54 4.07 9.44 20.06
CA GLY A 54 4.46 10.11 21.29
C GLY A 54 3.36 10.99 21.86
N ALA A 55 2.71 11.78 21.02
CA ALA A 55 1.60 12.66 21.41
C ALA A 55 0.38 11.86 21.90
N LEU A 56 0.02 10.78 21.22
CA LEU A 56 -1.11 9.91 21.60
C LEU A 56 -0.82 9.17 22.91
N ARG A 57 0.40 8.66 23.10
CA ARG A 57 0.82 8.07 24.37
C ARG A 57 0.72 9.09 25.51
N GLY A 58 1.28 10.29 25.34
CA GLY A 58 1.23 11.35 26.34
C GLY A 58 -0.19 11.79 26.71
N SER A 59 -1.15 11.67 25.78
CA SER A 59 -2.56 11.97 26.05
C SER A 59 -3.28 10.87 26.85
N GLY A 60 -2.65 9.72 27.08
CA GLY A 60 -3.27 8.56 27.72
C GLY A 60 -4.11 7.72 26.77
N ALA A 61 -3.87 7.77 25.47
CA ALA A 61 -4.46 6.84 24.53
C ALA A 61 -3.92 5.42 24.73
N ILE A 62 -4.76 4.41 24.52
CA ILE A 62 -4.40 3.00 24.68
C ILE A 62 -3.97 2.44 23.32
N ARG A 63 -2.81 1.80 23.27
CA ARG A 63 -2.31 1.16 22.06
C ARG A 63 -3.10 -0.09 21.73
N LEU A 64 -3.69 -0.15 20.52
CA LEU A 64 -4.47 -1.28 20.02
C LEU A 64 -3.65 -2.21 19.13
N LEU A 65 -2.95 -1.64 18.13
CA LEU A 65 -2.23 -2.41 17.13
C LEU A 65 -0.83 -1.83 16.89
N THR A 66 0.13 -2.71 16.65
CA THR A 66 1.46 -2.35 16.18
C THR A 66 1.43 -1.91 14.71
N PRO A 67 2.33 -0.99 14.29
CA PRO A 67 2.39 -0.55 12.92
C PRO A 67 2.84 -1.68 12.00
N GLN A 68 2.29 -1.69 10.80
CA GLN A 68 2.73 -2.58 9.74
C GLN A 68 3.93 -1.96 9.04
N ALA A 69 5.05 -2.70 8.99
CA ALA A 69 6.20 -2.31 8.17
C ALA A 69 5.83 -2.41 6.68
N ARG A 70 6.08 -1.37 5.92
CA ARG A 70 5.79 -1.28 4.48
C ARG A 70 7.06 -0.99 3.70
N ALA A 71 7.19 -1.59 2.52
CA ALA A 71 8.28 -1.26 1.60
C ALA A 71 7.86 -0.04 0.76
N VAL A 72 8.65 1.01 0.84
CA VAL A 72 8.39 2.26 0.08
C VAL A 72 9.59 2.55 -0.81
N LEU A 73 9.32 2.67 -2.10
CA LEU A 73 10.29 3.04 -3.11
C LEU A 73 10.16 4.53 -3.40
N ARG A 74 11.23 5.28 -3.15
CA ARG A 74 11.35 6.67 -3.58
C ARG A 74 11.67 6.70 -5.06
N LEU A 75 10.82 7.34 -5.84
CA LEU A 75 10.97 7.43 -7.28
C LEU A 75 11.74 8.70 -7.66
N THR A 76 12.63 8.56 -8.64
CA THR A 76 13.36 9.66 -9.25
C THR A 76 13.31 9.52 -10.77
N GLN A 77 13.32 10.64 -11.48
CA GLN A 77 13.42 10.64 -12.93
C GLN A 77 14.82 10.24 -13.43
N ALA A 78 15.84 10.33 -12.58
CA ALA A 78 17.21 9.88 -12.87
C ALA A 78 17.28 8.33 -12.83
N GLY A 79 17.06 7.69 -13.97
CA GLY A 79 17.00 6.22 -14.09
C GLY A 79 18.27 5.52 -13.57
N ASP A 80 19.46 6.09 -13.80
CA ASP A 80 20.72 5.52 -13.34
C ASP A 80 20.83 5.51 -11.81
N LEU A 81 20.40 6.57 -11.15
CA LEU A 81 20.34 6.63 -9.68
C LEU A 81 19.34 5.62 -9.13
N GLN A 82 18.17 5.51 -9.77
CA GLN A 82 17.17 4.52 -9.40
C GLN A 82 17.71 3.09 -9.53
N ARG A 83 18.43 2.78 -10.61
CA ARG A 83 19.06 1.47 -10.86
C ARG A 83 20.21 1.20 -9.91
N ALA A 84 21.02 2.19 -9.60
CA ALA A 84 22.13 2.07 -8.64
C ALA A 84 21.65 1.72 -7.23
N GLY A 85 20.49 2.25 -6.81
CA GLY A 85 19.87 1.94 -5.52
C GLY A 85 19.34 0.51 -5.37
N GLN A 86 19.24 -0.25 -6.45
CA GLN A 86 18.74 -1.63 -6.42
C GLN A 86 19.80 -2.61 -5.90
N HIS A 87 19.35 -3.67 -5.22
CA HIS A 87 20.22 -4.76 -4.80
C HIS A 87 20.81 -5.53 -6.01
N GLN A 88 22.05 -6.00 -5.92
CA GLN A 88 22.75 -6.69 -7.02
C GLN A 88 21.94 -7.83 -7.65
N LYS A 89 21.38 -8.73 -6.84
CA LYS A 89 20.56 -9.85 -7.33
C LYS A 89 19.30 -9.37 -8.07
N TRP A 90 18.75 -8.24 -7.65
CA TRP A 90 17.57 -7.66 -8.30
C TRP A 90 17.95 -7.04 -9.65
N ARG A 91 19.07 -6.32 -9.73
CA ARG A 91 19.62 -5.81 -11.01
C ARG A 91 19.91 -6.93 -12.01
N ASN A 92 20.45 -8.06 -11.53
CA ASN A 92 20.71 -9.22 -12.41
C ASN A 92 19.40 -9.81 -12.97
N ARG A 93 18.35 -9.91 -12.15
CA ARG A 93 17.03 -10.34 -12.61
C ARG A 93 16.41 -9.35 -13.58
N LEU A 94 16.59 -8.04 -13.37
CA LEU A 94 16.14 -7.02 -14.31
C LEU A 94 16.83 -7.17 -15.66
N ARG A 95 18.17 -7.27 -15.69
CA ARG A 95 18.91 -7.51 -16.94
C ARG A 95 18.46 -8.79 -17.64
N HIS A 96 18.24 -9.85 -16.88
CA HIS A 96 17.71 -11.09 -17.44
C HIS A 96 16.33 -10.84 -18.08
N ALA A 97 15.42 -10.13 -17.40
CA ALA A 97 14.10 -9.83 -17.97
C ALA A 97 14.18 -8.93 -19.20
N GLU A 98 15.09 -7.96 -19.23
CA GLU A 98 15.35 -7.09 -20.38
C GLU A 98 15.84 -7.89 -21.61
N SER A 99 16.59 -8.99 -21.41
CA SER A 99 17.06 -9.86 -22.51
C SER A 99 16.01 -10.86 -23.02
N GLN A 100 14.85 -10.99 -22.36
CA GLN A 100 13.83 -11.99 -22.72
C GLN A 100 12.88 -11.57 -23.84
N GLY A 101 13.08 -10.44 -24.49
CA GLY A 101 12.22 -9.94 -25.58
C GLY A 101 10.78 -9.67 -25.14
N LEU A 102 10.56 -9.33 -23.88
CA LEU A 102 9.24 -9.02 -23.35
C LEU A 102 8.81 -7.61 -23.78
N ARG A 103 7.59 -7.51 -24.29
CA ARG A 103 6.95 -6.22 -24.54
C ARG A 103 6.16 -5.79 -23.30
N VAL A 104 6.46 -4.60 -22.78
CA VAL A 104 5.67 -3.98 -21.71
C VAL A 104 4.67 -3.01 -22.31
N CYS A 105 3.41 -3.15 -21.92
CA CYS A 105 2.35 -2.20 -22.24
C CYS A 105 1.57 -1.85 -20.98
N HIS A 106 0.92 -0.68 -20.99
CA HIS A 106 0.13 -0.25 -19.85
C HIS A 106 -1.11 0.55 -20.27
N ALA A 107 -2.16 0.44 -19.46
CA ALA A 107 -3.43 1.14 -19.65
C ALA A 107 -4.11 1.34 -18.28
N PRO A 108 -5.13 2.19 -18.14
CA PRO A 108 -6.03 2.14 -17.00
C PRO A 108 -6.67 0.74 -16.88
N LEU A 109 -6.98 0.30 -15.65
CA LEU A 109 -7.78 -0.92 -15.47
C LEU A 109 -9.17 -0.68 -16.04
N PRO A 110 -9.68 -1.55 -16.95
CA PRO A 110 -11.07 -1.49 -17.39
C PRO A 110 -12.03 -1.58 -16.19
N ARG A 111 -13.13 -0.84 -16.22
CA ARG A 111 -14.18 -0.90 -15.18
C ARG A 111 -15.08 -2.13 -15.41
N ASP A 112 -14.47 -3.28 -15.42
CA ASP A 112 -15.09 -4.56 -15.66
C ASP A 112 -14.84 -5.49 -14.45
N PRO A 113 -15.87 -5.82 -13.65
CA PRO A 113 -15.73 -6.72 -12.51
C PRO A 113 -15.33 -8.14 -12.91
N THR A 114 -15.52 -8.52 -14.18
CA THR A 114 -15.13 -9.84 -14.71
C THR A 114 -13.71 -9.85 -15.27
N HIS A 115 -12.97 -8.73 -15.16
CA HIS A 115 -11.62 -8.65 -15.70
C HIS A 115 -10.72 -9.76 -15.11
N TRP A 116 -10.03 -10.47 -15.97
CA TRP A 116 -9.24 -11.67 -15.65
C TRP A 116 -8.26 -11.49 -14.47
N LEU A 117 -7.64 -10.30 -14.34
CA LEU A 117 -6.67 -10.02 -13.27
C LEU A 117 -7.34 -10.00 -11.89
N LEU A 118 -8.58 -9.49 -11.80
CA LEU A 118 -9.35 -9.47 -10.55
C LEU A 118 -9.73 -10.88 -10.13
N GLN A 119 -10.13 -11.71 -11.08
CA GLN A 119 -10.42 -13.13 -10.84
C GLN A 119 -9.15 -13.90 -10.42
N ALA A 120 -8.02 -13.64 -11.09
CA ALA A 120 -6.74 -14.24 -10.74
C ALA A 120 -6.28 -13.85 -9.33
N GLU A 121 -6.49 -12.59 -8.91
CA GLU A 121 -6.19 -12.14 -7.56
C GLU A 121 -7.10 -12.80 -6.53
N ALA A 122 -8.41 -12.87 -6.77
CA ALA A 122 -9.35 -13.57 -5.90
C ALA A 122 -8.96 -15.05 -5.71
N ALA A 123 -8.60 -15.73 -6.79
CA ALA A 123 -8.12 -17.11 -6.75
C ALA A 123 -6.80 -17.24 -5.94
N GLN A 124 -5.85 -16.28 -6.09
CA GLN A 124 -4.62 -16.27 -5.30
C GLN A 124 -4.87 -16.05 -3.81
N GLN A 125 -5.78 -15.13 -3.44
CA GLN A 125 -6.15 -14.89 -2.05
C GLN A 125 -6.72 -16.16 -1.41
N CYS A 126 -7.61 -16.84 -2.11
CA CYS A 126 -8.19 -18.10 -1.66
C CYS A 126 -7.13 -19.21 -1.51
N ALA A 127 -6.32 -19.42 -2.56
CA ALA A 127 -5.34 -20.51 -2.60
C ALA A 127 -4.19 -20.34 -1.59
N ARG A 128 -3.82 -19.11 -1.25
CA ARG A 128 -2.70 -18.80 -0.33
C ARG A 128 -3.16 -18.39 1.07
N GLY A 129 -4.46 -18.29 1.31
CA GLY A 129 -5.02 -17.95 2.61
C GLY A 129 -4.68 -16.55 3.13
N TYR A 130 -4.30 -15.59 2.26
CA TYR A 130 -4.04 -14.24 2.71
C TYR A 130 -5.27 -13.34 2.55
N ARG A 131 -5.38 -12.35 3.43
CA ARG A 131 -6.42 -11.33 3.36
C ARG A 131 -5.85 -10.04 2.76
N ALA A 132 -6.51 -9.55 1.73
CA ALA A 132 -6.26 -8.24 1.13
C ALA A 132 -7.59 -7.49 0.96
N LEU A 133 -7.51 -6.28 0.41
CA LEU A 133 -8.72 -5.59 -0.05
C LEU A 133 -9.40 -6.44 -1.14
N PRO A 134 -10.74 -6.44 -1.20
CA PRO A 134 -11.45 -7.09 -2.29
C PRO A 134 -10.89 -6.63 -3.64
N PRO A 135 -10.66 -7.54 -4.61
CA PRO A 135 -10.10 -7.16 -5.92
C PRO A 135 -10.89 -6.03 -6.61
N GLU A 136 -12.21 -6.02 -6.42
CA GLU A 136 -13.13 -5.02 -6.96
C GLU A 136 -12.88 -3.61 -6.41
N PHE A 137 -12.15 -3.47 -5.29
CA PHE A 137 -11.76 -2.17 -4.74
C PHE A 137 -11.07 -1.29 -5.79
N ALA A 138 -10.26 -1.91 -6.66
CA ALA A 138 -9.57 -1.20 -7.73
C ALA A 138 -10.52 -0.57 -8.77
N LEU A 139 -11.72 -1.14 -8.98
CA LEU A 139 -12.74 -0.60 -9.90
C LEU A 139 -13.32 0.73 -9.43
N HIS A 140 -13.34 0.94 -8.11
CA HIS A 140 -13.83 2.18 -7.49
C HIS A 140 -12.74 3.22 -7.28
N TRP A 141 -11.47 2.87 -7.56
CA TRP A 141 -10.37 3.80 -7.44
C TRP A 141 -10.34 4.77 -8.61
N PRO A 142 -10.17 6.09 -8.39
CA PRO A 142 -10.29 7.09 -9.46
C PRO A 142 -9.28 6.91 -10.58
N GLN A 143 -8.03 6.61 -10.25
CA GLN A 143 -6.94 6.49 -11.20
C GLN A 143 -6.13 5.21 -10.95
N THR A 144 -6.17 4.32 -11.93
CA THR A 144 -5.41 3.07 -11.91
C THR A 144 -4.47 2.99 -13.10
N ARG A 145 -3.40 2.18 -12.97
CA ARG A 145 -2.53 1.85 -14.09
C ARG A 145 -2.12 0.38 -14.02
N LEU A 146 -2.55 -0.36 -15.02
CA LEU A 146 -2.22 -1.77 -15.22
C LEU A 146 -1.04 -1.88 -16.20
N PHE A 147 0.03 -2.52 -15.76
CA PHE A 147 1.18 -2.87 -16.57
C PHE A 147 1.16 -4.36 -16.90
N LEU A 148 1.40 -4.71 -18.15
CA LEU A 148 1.42 -6.07 -18.67
C LEU A 148 2.75 -6.36 -19.34
N ALA A 149 3.39 -7.48 -19.01
CA ALA A 149 4.50 -8.05 -19.76
C ALA A 149 3.98 -9.14 -20.68
N ARG A 150 4.25 -9.00 -21.97
CA ARG A 150 3.75 -9.89 -23.02
C ARG A 150 4.89 -10.51 -23.83
N ARG A 151 4.64 -11.73 -24.31
CA ARG A 151 5.41 -12.37 -25.38
C ARG A 151 4.43 -12.75 -26.48
N GLY A 152 4.51 -12.07 -27.64
CA GLY A 152 3.46 -12.16 -28.65
C GLY A 152 2.11 -11.70 -28.09
N THR A 153 1.10 -12.54 -28.22
CA THR A 153 -0.26 -12.30 -27.67
C THR A 153 -0.42 -12.67 -26.22
N SER A 154 0.47 -13.51 -25.66
CA SER A 154 0.37 -14.05 -24.30
C SER A 154 0.77 -13.05 -23.23
N VAL A 155 -0.04 -12.91 -22.19
CA VAL A 155 0.30 -12.14 -20.97
C VAL A 155 1.05 -13.04 -20.02
N LEU A 156 2.29 -12.71 -19.67
CA LEU A 156 3.15 -13.49 -18.79
C LEU A 156 3.14 -12.98 -17.35
N ALA A 157 2.96 -11.68 -17.17
CA ALA A 157 2.86 -11.04 -15.86
C ALA A 157 2.05 -9.75 -15.94
N ALA A 158 1.48 -9.36 -14.81
CA ALA A 158 0.72 -8.13 -14.63
C ALA A 158 1.01 -7.47 -13.29
N GLN A 159 1.01 -6.14 -13.26
CA GLN A 159 1.06 -5.34 -12.04
C GLN A 159 0.07 -4.18 -12.13
N LEU A 160 -0.77 -4.04 -11.11
CA LEU A 160 -1.75 -2.96 -10.99
C LEU A 160 -1.34 -1.97 -9.92
N PHE A 161 -1.38 -0.70 -10.26
CA PHE A 161 -1.07 0.41 -9.37
C PHE A 161 -2.29 1.31 -9.19
N LEU A 162 -2.49 1.78 -7.95
CA LEU A 162 -3.47 2.80 -7.60
C LEU A 162 -2.71 4.13 -7.45
N LEU A 163 -3.13 5.16 -8.19
CA LEU A 163 -2.49 6.46 -8.20
C LEU A 163 -3.21 7.41 -7.25
N HIS A 164 -2.45 8.09 -6.40
CA HIS A 164 -2.94 9.06 -5.41
C HIS A 164 -1.89 10.15 -5.16
N ALA A 165 -1.57 10.91 -6.21
CA ALA A 165 -0.51 11.90 -6.22
C ALA A 165 -0.33 12.63 -4.86
N PRO A 166 0.92 12.86 -4.41
CA PRO A 166 2.19 12.57 -5.08
C PRO A 166 2.68 11.12 -4.91
N GLY A 167 1.81 10.21 -4.49
CA GLY A 167 2.10 8.80 -4.27
C GLY A 167 1.36 7.85 -5.21
N ALA A 168 1.79 6.59 -5.21
CA ALA A 168 1.09 5.46 -5.79
C ALA A 168 1.23 4.23 -4.90
N SER A 169 0.33 3.26 -5.04
CA SER A 169 0.38 1.99 -4.32
C SER A 169 0.37 0.82 -5.30
N TYR A 170 1.29 -0.12 -5.12
CA TYR A 170 1.24 -1.43 -5.75
C TYR A 170 0.08 -2.22 -5.14
N HIS A 171 -0.89 -2.60 -5.96
CA HIS A 171 -2.13 -3.19 -5.49
C HIS A 171 -2.22 -4.68 -5.79
N ILE A 172 -2.14 -5.08 -7.07
CA ILE A 172 -2.23 -6.47 -7.50
C ILE A 172 -0.99 -6.83 -8.31
N GLY A 173 -0.49 -8.06 -8.10
CA GLY A 173 0.57 -8.64 -8.90
C GLY A 173 0.30 -10.09 -9.25
N TRP A 174 0.31 -10.38 -10.55
CA TRP A 174 0.14 -11.73 -11.07
C TRP A 174 1.28 -12.10 -12.02
N SER A 175 1.73 -13.36 -11.93
CA SER A 175 2.71 -13.89 -12.87
C SER A 175 2.50 -15.38 -13.10
N GLY A 176 2.39 -15.76 -14.35
CA GLY A 176 2.39 -17.15 -14.77
C GLY A 176 3.79 -17.81 -14.63
N PRO A 177 3.89 -19.13 -14.89
CA PRO A 177 5.18 -19.85 -14.79
C PRO A 177 6.28 -19.21 -15.68
N GLU A 178 5.98 -18.93 -16.94
CA GLU A 178 6.92 -18.29 -17.87
C GLU A 178 7.31 -16.87 -17.42
N GLY A 179 6.37 -16.10 -16.91
CA GLY A 179 6.65 -14.76 -16.36
C GLY A 179 7.60 -14.80 -15.17
N ARG A 180 7.47 -15.81 -14.30
CA ARG A 180 8.42 -16.04 -13.21
C ARG A 180 9.80 -16.43 -13.72
N ALA A 181 9.87 -17.36 -14.67
CA ALA A 181 11.14 -17.77 -15.29
C ALA A 181 11.85 -16.59 -15.96
N ALA A 182 11.10 -15.74 -16.68
CA ALA A 182 11.62 -14.54 -17.34
C ALA A 182 11.86 -13.35 -16.39
N SER A 183 11.64 -13.49 -15.08
CA SER A 183 11.71 -12.37 -14.12
C SER A 183 10.86 -11.15 -14.51
N ALA A 184 9.71 -11.37 -15.15
CA ALA A 184 8.87 -10.33 -15.74
C ALA A 184 8.38 -9.28 -14.71
N HIS A 185 8.18 -9.68 -13.44
CA HIS A 185 7.80 -8.73 -12.37
C HIS A 185 8.89 -7.68 -12.10
N ASN A 186 10.17 -8.03 -12.27
CA ASN A 186 11.26 -7.06 -12.12
C ASN A 186 11.20 -6.00 -13.23
N LEU A 187 10.97 -6.45 -14.47
CA LEU A 187 10.79 -5.55 -15.61
C LEU A 187 9.57 -4.65 -15.43
N LEU A 188 8.42 -5.22 -15.04
CA LEU A 188 7.19 -4.44 -14.83
C LEU A 188 7.36 -3.38 -13.75
N LEU A 189 7.97 -3.72 -12.61
CA LEU A 189 8.18 -2.75 -11.54
C LEU A 189 9.16 -1.65 -11.95
N TRP A 190 10.17 -1.98 -12.73
CA TRP A 190 11.12 -1.03 -13.29
C TRP A 190 10.43 -0.04 -14.24
N GLU A 191 9.70 -0.54 -15.23
CA GLU A 191 9.00 0.28 -16.21
C GLU A 191 7.87 1.11 -15.57
N ALA A 192 7.13 0.51 -14.62
CA ALA A 192 6.12 1.23 -13.85
C ALA A 192 6.75 2.36 -13.02
N GLY A 193 7.89 2.10 -12.37
CA GLY A 193 8.60 3.12 -11.60
C GLY A 193 9.03 4.31 -12.47
N ARG A 194 9.59 4.03 -13.64
CA ARG A 194 9.97 5.07 -14.61
C ARG A 194 8.76 5.89 -15.08
N TRP A 195 7.69 5.20 -15.46
CA TRP A 195 6.47 5.87 -15.91
C TRP A 195 5.86 6.71 -14.80
N LEU A 196 5.75 6.18 -13.57
CA LEU A 196 5.22 6.89 -12.41
C LEU A 196 6.04 8.14 -12.09
N ALA A 197 7.38 8.04 -12.10
CA ALA A 197 8.26 9.19 -11.90
C ALA A 197 8.04 10.29 -12.95
N ALA A 198 7.86 9.91 -14.21
CA ALA A 198 7.53 10.84 -15.31
C ALA A 198 6.15 11.51 -15.13
N GLN A 199 5.23 10.88 -14.37
CA GLN A 199 3.95 11.50 -13.99
C GLN A 199 4.04 12.36 -12.71
N GLY A 200 5.23 12.61 -12.18
CA GLY A 200 5.42 13.40 -10.95
C GLY A 200 5.16 12.62 -9.67
N ILE A 201 5.00 11.31 -9.73
CA ILE A 201 4.88 10.46 -8.53
C ILE A 201 6.26 10.27 -7.93
N THR A 202 6.41 10.64 -6.66
CA THR A 202 7.70 10.58 -5.96
C THR A 202 7.80 9.42 -4.98
N ARG A 203 6.66 8.79 -4.64
CA ARG A 203 6.57 7.74 -3.63
C ARG A 203 5.71 6.57 -4.12
N LEU A 204 6.29 5.38 -4.19
CA LEU A 204 5.58 4.15 -4.51
C LEU A 204 5.58 3.23 -3.30
N ASP A 205 4.40 3.00 -2.73
CA ASP A 205 4.17 2.03 -1.68
C ASP A 205 3.99 0.64 -2.27
N LEU A 206 4.94 -0.26 -2.00
CA LEU A 206 4.91 -1.66 -2.44
C LEU A 206 4.12 -2.57 -1.49
N GLY A 207 3.53 -2.00 -0.44
CA GLY A 207 2.72 -2.71 0.54
C GLY A 207 3.54 -3.35 1.68
N PRO A 208 2.87 -4.13 2.54
CA PRO A 208 3.45 -4.66 3.76
C PRO A 208 4.63 -5.60 3.49
N VAL A 209 5.58 -5.59 4.42
CA VAL A 209 6.70 -6.54 4.49
C VAL A 209 6.49 -7.37 5.75
N ASN A 210 6.27 -8.67 5.58
CA ASN A 210 6.10 -9.61 6.67
C ASN A 210 7.06 -10.80 6.52
N ARG A 211 7.20 -11.59 7.59
CA ARG A 211 8.07 -12.77 7.62
C ARG A 211 7.47 -13.95 6.85
N ASP A 212 6.15 -13.98 6.67
CA ASP A 212 5.44 -15.10 6.06
C ASP A 212 5.65 -15.20 4.55
N SER A 213 6.13 -14.11 3.93
CA SER A 213 6.38 -14.03 2.48
C SER A 213 7.79 -13.52 2.17
N PRO A 214 8.86 -14.29 2.52
CA PRO A 214 10.24 -13.81 2.39
C PRO A 214 10.66 -13.57 0.93
N GLY A 215 10.07 -14.27 -0.02
CA GLY A 215 10.29 -14.05 -1.45
C GLY A 215 9.76 -12.69 -1.91
N LEU A 216 8.55 -12.32 -1.48
CA LEU A 216 7.93 -11.04 -1.77
C LEU A 216 8.67 -9.90 -1.08
N ALA A 217 9.10 -10.09 0.17
CA ALA A 217 9.91 -9.13 0.90
C ALA A 217 11.23 -8.83 0.16
N ARG A 218 11.94 -9.88 -0.27
CA ARG A 218 13.17 -9.75 -1.08
C ARG A 218 12.94 -9.06 -2.42
N PHE A 219 11.82 -9.32 -3.08
CA PHE A 219 11.44 -8.62 -4.32
C PHE A 219 11.25 -7.13 -4.07
N LYS A 220 10.46 -6.76 -3.05
CA LYS A 220 10.18 -5.37 -2.72
C LYS A 220 11.43 -4.62 -2.29
N LEU A 221 12.15 -5.10 -1.29
CA LEU A 221 13.34 -4.43 -0.76
C LEU A 221 14.50 -4.42 -1.77
N GLY A 222 14.63 -5.48 -2.55
CA GLY A 222 15.64 -5.57 -3.60
C GLY A 222 15.50 -4.52 -4.69
N SER A 223 14.30 -3.95 -4.91
CA SER A 223 14.08 -2.86 -5.87
C SER A 223 14.70 -1.52 -5.43
N GLY A 224 15.28 -1.45 -4.24
CA GLY A 224 15.76 -0.22 -3.61
C GLY A 224 14.75 0.43 -2.66
N ALA A 225 13.60 -0.24 -2.42
CA ALA A 225 12.64 0.22 -1.45
C ALA A 225 13.17 0.12 -0.02
N ARG A 226 12.79 1.07 0.81
CA ARG A 226 13.12 1.11 2.24
C ARG A 226 11.91 0.71 3.06
N ILE A 227 12.16 0.19 4.27
CA ILE A 227 11.10 -0.08 5.22
C ILE A 227 10.69 1.24 5.85
N GLU A 228 9.42 1.58 5.72
CA GLU A 228 8.77 2.67 6.45
C GLU A 228 7.69 2.04 7.34
N ALA A 229 7.63 2.44 8.60
CA ALA A 229 6.55 2.10 9.50
C ALA A 229 5.73 3.36 9.78
N ALA A 230 4.43 3.27 9.66
CA ALA A 230 3.51 4.27 10.24
C ALA A 230 3.57 4.17 11.76
N GLY A 231 2.89 5.05 12.47
CA GLY A 231 2.69 4.90 13.89
C GLY A 231 1.70 3.79 14.24
N HIS A 232 1.53 3.54 15.53
CA HIS A 232 0.60 2.55 16.07
C HIS A 232 -0.86 2.96 15.83
N THR A 233 -1.77 2.02 16.01
CA THR A 233 -3.20 2.33 16.12
C THR A 233 -3.59 2.44 17.58
N TRP A 234 -4.22 3.54 17.94
CA TRP A 234 -4.55 3.93 19.31
C TRP A 234 -6.05 4.07 19.50
N LEU A 235 -6.52 3.76 20.68
CA LEU A 235 -7.85 4.15 21.16
C LEU A 235 -7.69 5.40 22.04
N ALA A 236 -8.13 6.53 21.52
CA ALA A 236 -8.24 7.76 22.28
C ALA A 236 -9.63 7.85 22.89
N SER A 237 -9.70 7.98 24.21
CA SER A 237 -10.96 8.13 24.94
C SER A 237 -10.71 8.95 26.20
N ARG A 238 -11.47 10.03 26.39
CA ARG A 238 -11.40 10.85 27.59
C ARG A 238 -11.69 10.05 28.88
N PHE A 239 -12.50 9.01 28.79
CA PHE A 239 -12.84 8.17 29.95
C PHE A 239 -11.75 7.16 30.30
N LEU A 240 -10.96 6.72 29.30
CA LEU A 240 -9.89 5.74 29.47
C LEU A 240 -8.50 6.38 29.62
N ALA A 241 -8.39 7.70 29.41
CA ALA A 241 -7.10 8.40 29.47
C ALA A 241 -6.36 8.24 30.81
N PRO A 242 -7.02 8.24 32.01
CA PRO A 242 -6.32 7.95 33.28
C PRO A 242 -5.68 6.56 33.29
N LEU A 243 -6.41 5.54 32.81
CA LEU A 243 -5.90 4.17 32.68
C LEU A 243 -4.75 4.08 31.67
N GLY A 244 -4.88 4.72 30.53
CA GLY A 244 -3.84 4.73 29.50
C GLY A 244 -2.52 5.32 29.97
N ARG A 245 -2.54 6.31 30.89
CA ARG A 245 -1.34 6.89 31.49
C ARG A 245 -0.64 5.96 32.50
N LEU A 246 -1.36 4.97 33.05
CA LEU A 246 -0.80 4.01 33.98
C LEU A 246 -0.12 2.82 33.27
N ILE A 247 -0.54 2.48 32.06
CA ILE A 247 -0.09 1.28 31.33
C ILE A 247 0.81 1.61 30.11
N GLY A 248 1.04 2.89 29.81
CA GLY A 248 1.92 3.40 28.74
C GLY A 248 3.22 3.89 29.24
#